data_a8e00fa188648f09ab64561f0d181fea
#
_entry.id   a8e00fa188648f09ab64561f0d181fea
#
_cell.length_a   1.000
_cell.length_b   1.000
_cell.length_c   1.000
_cell.angle_alpha   90.00
_cell.angle_beta   90.00
_cell.angle_gamma   90.00
#
_symmetry.space_group_name_H-M   'P 1'
#
loop_
_entity.id
_entity.type
_entity.pdbx_description
1 polymer ?
#
loop_
_entity_poly.entity_id
_entity_poly.type
_entity_poly.pdbx_seq_one_letter_code
_entity_poly.pdbx_strand_id
1 'polypeptide(L)'
;MKRTKVFYNVLILLAALLLTACQDQKDIPEVSSTEKNLVLSDHISNQKVMSICEDKYGQIWIGTFRGLNKYDGNQYHQYYCVDDSLGLPDNHITDIHRDSHNRLWVATVNGVCLYQAISCNH
;
A
#
# COMPACT_ATOMS: atom_id res chain seq x y z
N MET A 1 53.94 -0.99 -7.32
CA MET A 1 53.20 -1.51 -6.15
C MET A 1 52.29 -0.48 -5.47
N LYS A 2 52.53 0.82 -5.61
CA LYS A 2 51.63 1.84 -5.05
C LYS A 2 50.25 1.95 -5.75
N ARG A 3 50.12 1.48 -6.99
CA ARG A 3 48.88 1.55 -7.78
C ARG A 3 47.82 0.49 -7.36
N THR A 4 48.24 -0.66 -6.87
CA THR A 4 47.32 -1.73 -6.45
C THR A 4 46.66 -1.42 -5.11
N LYS A 5 47.33 -0.73 -4.19
CA LYS A 5 46.69 -0.32 -2.91
C LYS A 5 45.64 0.78 -3.08
N VAL A 6 45.83 1.67 -4.06
CA VAL A 6 44.89 2.74 -4.38
C VAL A 6 43.59 2.14 -5.01
N PHE A 7 43.72 1.16 -5.91
CA PHE A 7 42.59 0.45 -6.48
C PHE A 7 41.80 -0.35 -5.43
N TYR A 8 42.47 -0.98 -4.48
CA TYR A 8 41.86 -1.73 -3.41
C TYR A 8 41.07 -0.82 -2.47
N ASN A 9 41.60 0.35 -2.11
CA ASN A 9 40.93 1.34 -1.29
C ASN A 9 39.69 1.96 -2.01
N VAL A 10 39.79 2.19 -3.31
CA VAL A 10 38.64 2.68 -4.10
C VAL A 10 37.53 1.63 -4.22
N LEU A 11 37.89 0.36 -4.37
CA LEU A 11 36.91 -0.74 -4.37
C LEU A 11 36.23 -0.92 -3.02
N ILE A 12 36.94 -0.79 -1.91
CA ILE A 12 36.37 -0.82 -0.56
C ILE A 12 35.46 0.39 -0.32
N LEU A 13 35.84 1.58 -0.77
CA LEU A 13 35.02 2.79 -0.70
C LEU A 13 33.74 2.67 -1.55
N LEU A 14 33.82 2.09 -2.75
CA LEU A 14 32.66 1.81 -3.60
C LEU A 14 31.74 0.76 -2.98
N ALA A 15 32.29 -0.29 -2.40
CA ALA A 15 31.50 -1.31 -1.69
C ALA A 15 30.84 -0.74 -0.42
N ALA A 16 31.52 0.14 0.32
CA ALA A 16 30.96 0.84 1.47
C ALA A 16 29.84 1.82 1.07
N LEU A 17 29.97 2.51 -0.07
CA LEU A 17 28.93 3.37 -0.63
C LEU A 17 27.70 2.57 -1.09
N LEU A 18 27.89 1.40 -1.69
CA LEU A 18 26.80 0.49 -2.07
C LEU A 18 26.08 -0.09 -0.85
N LEU A 19 26.82 -0.42 0.21
CA LEU A 19 26.24 -0.88 1.48
C LEU A 19 25.46 0.21 2.21
N THR A 20 25.92 1.47 2.15
CA THR A 20 25.22 2.63 2.72
C THR A 20 23.93 2.93 1.94
N ALA A 21 23.93 2.80 0.62
CA ALA A 21 22.76 2.98 -0.22
C ALA A 21 21.68 1.91 0.06
N CYS A 22 22.09 0.66 0.36
CA CYS A 22 21.17 -0.39 0.78
C CYS A 22 20.62 -0.18 2.21
N GLN A 23 21.35 0.53 3.08
CA GLN A 23 20.91 0.85 4.44
C GLN A 23 19.92 2.03 4.45
N ASP A 24 20.04 2.98 3.53
CA ASP A 24 19.08 4.07 3.37
C ASP A 24 17.69 3.59 2.94
N GLN A 25 17.58 2.40 2.36
CA GLN A 25 16.30 1.77 2.09
C GLN A 25 15.61 1.17 3.35
N LYS A 26 16.33 0.99 4.44
CA LYS A 26 15.76 0.58 5.72
C LYS A 26 15.12 1.75 6.49
N ASP A 27 15.54 2.95 6.17
CA ASP A 27 14.98 4.19 6.71
C ASP A 27 13.92 4.81 5.78
N ILE A 28 13.29 3.99 4.92
CA ILE A 28 11.98 4.38 4.41
C ILE A 28 11.14 4.61 5.67
N PRO A 29 10.73 5.86 5.93
CA PRO A 29 10.01 6.17 7.15
C PRO A 29 8.87 5.19 7.24
N GLU A 30 8.82 4.52 8.35
CA GLU A 30 7.71 3.66 8.70
C GLU A 30 6.44 4.33 8.19
N VAL A 31 5.75 3.66 7.29
CA VAL A 31 4.38 3.98 6.95
C VAL A 31 3.54 3.66 8.20
N SER A 32 3.93 4.29 9.31
CA SER A 32 3.47 3.93 10.64
C SER A 32 2.09 4.48 10.96
N SER A 33 1.62 5.47 10.21
CA SER A 33 0.35 6.09 10.53
C SER A 33 -0.83 5.56 9.71
N THR A 34 -0.58 4.91 8.58
CA THR A 34 -1.62 4.38 7.70
C THR A 34 -1.85 2.88 7.90
N GLU A 35 -0.90 2.18 8.49
CA GLU A 35 -0.98 0.73 8.70
C GLU A 35 -1.81 0.33 9.93
N LYS A 36 -2.20 1.25 10.78
CA LYS A 36 -3.02 0.93 11.98
C LYS A 36 -4.35 0.24 11.64
N ASN A 37 -4.78 0.33 10.38
CA ASN A 37 -6.07 -0.17 9.91
C ASN A 37 -5.93 -1.30 8.91
N LEU A 38 -4.70 -1.70 8.62
CA LEU A 38 -4.39 -2.79 7.71
C LEU A 38 -4.25 -4.08 8.49
N VAL A 39 -5.08 -5.04 8.15
CA VAL A 39 -4.99 -6.43 8.64
C VAL A 39 -4.62 -7.34 7.48
N LEU A 40 -3.58 -8.14 7.64
CA LEU A 40 -3.22 -9.18 6.67
C LEU A 40 -3.98 -10.46 6.99
N SER A 41 -4.58 -11.08 5.99
CA SER A 41 -5.43 -12.25 6.14
C SER A 41 -5.35 -13.18 4.93
N ASP A 42 -5.67 -14.42 5.12
CA ASP A 42 -5.87 -15.42 4.07
C ASP A 42 -7.29 -15.43 3.49
N HIS A 43 -8.17 -14.58 4.03
CA HIS A 43 -9.57 -14.48 3.61
C HIS A 43 -10.03 -13.02 3.53
N ILE A 44 -11.13 -12.77 2.85
CA ILE A 44 -11.75 -11.44 2.75
C ILE A 44 -12.43 -11.03 4.07
N SER A 45 -12.55 -9.74 4.28
CA SER A 45 -13.09 -9.16 5.52
C SER A 45 -14.55 -9.49 5.78
N ASN A 46 -15.32 -9.75 4.74
CA ASN A 46 -16.74 -10.15 4.85
C ASN A 46 -17.19 -10.85 3.57
N GLN A 47 -18.06 -11.83 3.70
CA GLN A 47 -18.59 -12.62 2.57
C GLN A 47 -19.56 -11.84 1.67
N LYS A 48 -20.13 -10.74 2.15
CA LYS A 48 -21.02 -9.89 1.35
C LYS A 48 -20.21 -8.93 0.52
N VAL A 49 -19.84 -9.36 -0.70
CA VAL A 49 -19.12 -8.57 -1.67
C VAL A 49 -20.06 -7.61 -2.37
N MET A 50 -19.70 -6.34 -2.42
CA MET A 50 -20.47 -5.26 -3.04
C MET A 50 -19.88 -4.83 -4.38
N SER A 51 -18.54 -4.83 -4.52
CA SER A 51 -17.87 -4.39 -5.73
C SER A 51 -16.50 -5.04 -5.86
N ILE A 52 -16.05 -5.24 -7.09
CA ILE A 52 -14.72 -5.76 -7.41
C ILE A 52 -14.12 -4.87 -8.52
N CYS A 53 -12.87 -4.50 -8.37
CA CYS A 53 -12.16 -3.68 -9.35
C CYS A 53 -10.68 -4.07 -9.41
N GLU A 54 -10.13 -4.11 -10.61
CA GLU A 54 -8.69 -4.29 -10.83
C GLU A 54 -8.00 -2.92 -10.91
N ASP A 55 -6.88 -2.73 -10.22
CA ASP A 55 -6.10 -1.52 -10.33
C ASP A 55 -5.09 -1.56 -11.49
N LYS A 56 -4.35 -0.48 -11.69
CA LYS A 56 -3.35 -0.38 -12.76
C LYS A 56 -2.16 -1.33 -12.62
N TYR A 57 -1.99 -1.93 -11.47
CA TYR A 57 -0.92 -2.89 -11.17
C TYR A 57 -1.38 -4.35 -11.26
N GLY A 58 -2.64 -4.59 -11.64
CA GLY A 58 -3.22 -5.94 -11.70
C GLY A 58 -3.66 -6.48 -10.34
N GLN A 59 -3.68 -5.66 -9.29
CA GLN A 59 -4.19 -6.05 -7.98
C GLN A 59 -5.71 -5.98 -7.96
N ILE A 60 -6.33 -6.92 -7.28
CA ILE A 60 -7.80 -7.00 -7.18
C ILE A 60 -8.27 -6.32 -5.91
N TRP A 61 -9.15 -5.36 -6.06
CA TRP A 61 -9.81 -4.67 -4.97
C TRP A 61 -11.22 -5.19 -4.78
N ILE A 62 -11.58 -5.54 -3.56
CA ILE A 62 -12.86 -6.14 -3.21
C ILE A 62 -13.49 -5.32 -2.09
N GLY A 63 -14.56 -4.61 -2.42
CA GLY A 63 -15.40 -3.90 -1.47
C GLY A 63 -16.44 -4.82 -0.86
N THR A 64 -16.51 -4.85 0.45
CA THR A 64 -17.48 -5.66 1.18
C THR A 64 -18.36 -4.81 2.07
N PHE A 65 -19.37 -5.44 2.65
CA PHE A 65 -20.21 -4.83 3.67
C PHE A 65 -19.43 -4.42 4.94
N ARG A 66 -18.22 -4.97 5.15
CA ARG A 66 -17.41 -4.75 6.34
C ARG A 66 -15.91 -4.63 6.02
N GLY A 67 -15.56 -3.70 5.16
CA GLY A 67 -14.16 -3.39 4.86
C GLY A 67 -13.82 -3.45 3.38
N LEU A 68 -12.71 -2.81 3.06
CA LEU A 68 -12.08 -2.84 1.75
C LEU A 68 -10.93 -3.85 1.77
N ASN A 69 -10.84 -4.67 0.75
CA ASN A 69 -9.77 -5.65 0.63
C ASN A 69 -8.97 -5.43 -0.65
N LYS A 70 -7.68 -5.62 -0.58
CA LYS A 70 -6.81 -5.72 -1.74
C LYS A 70 -6.16 -7.10 -1.75
N TYR A 71 -6.33 -7.84 -2.83
CA TYR A 71 -5.69 -9.13 -3.03
C TYR A 71 -4.46 -8.95 -3.94
N ASP A 72 -3.29 -9.37 -3.47
CA ASP A 72 -2.01 -9.22 -4.16
C ASP A 72 -1.55 -10.50 -4.88
N GLY A 73 -2.39 -11.54 -4.91
CA GLY A 73 -2.08 -12.85 -5.45
C GLY A 73 -1.66 -13.88 -4.40
N ASN A 74 -1.41 -13.44 -3.17
CA ASN A 74 -0.98 -14.30 -2.06
C ASN A 74 -1.87 -14.14 -0.83
N GLN A 75 -2.16 -12.92 -0.44
CA GLN A 75 -2.94 -12.60 0.76
C GLN A 75 -3.83 -11.39 0.57
N TYR A 76 -4.80 -11.23 1.47
CA TYR A 76 -5.68 -10.09 1.52
C TYR A 76 -5.13 -9.04 2.48
N HIS A 77 -5.05 -7.81 1.99
CA HIS A 77 -4.81 -6.62 2.79
C HIS A 77 -6.18 -6.01 3.09
N GLN A 78 -6.62 -6.10 4.33
CA GLN A 78 -7.93 -5.61 4.77
C GLN A 78 -7.79 -4.21 5.36
N TYR A 79 -8.57 -3.26 4.83
CA TYR A 79 -8.60 -1.87 5.26
C TYR A 79 -9.93 -1.55 5.92
N TYR A 80 -9.86 -0.90 7.07
CA TYR A 80 -11.02 -0.55 7.87
C TYR A 80 -11.05 0.96 8.16
N CYS A 81 -12.28 1.48 8.34
CA CYS A 81 -12.48 2.81 8.87
C CYS A 81 -12.03 2.86 10.34
N VAL A 82 -11.26 3.86 10.69
CA VAL A 82 -10.99 4.25 12.08
C VAL A 82 -11.38 5.69 12.28
N ASP A 83 -11.71 6.01 13.51
CA ASP A 83 -12.25 7.30 13.93
C ASP A 83 -11.35 8.52 13.64
N ASP A 84 -10.13 8.30 13.22
CA ASP A 84 -9.20 9.37 12.81
C ASP A 84 -9.20 9.54 11.29
N SER A 85 -10.04 10.36 10.83
CA SER A 85 -10.20 11.20 9.61
C SER A 85 -9.35 10.97 8.34
N LEU A 86 -8.37 10.08 8.27
CA LEU A 86 -7.46 9.91 7.12
C LEU A 86 -7.60 8.55 6.41
N GLY A 87 -8.65 7.81 6.68
CA GLY A 87 -8.89 6.49 6.10
C GLY A 87 -10.18 6.42 5.30
N LEU A 88 -10.71 5.21 5.19
CA LEU A 88 -12.03 4.98 4.61
C LEU A 88 -13.10 5.76 5.40
N PRO A 89 -14.03 6.44 4.72
CA PRO A 89 -15.14 7.13 5.40
C PRO A 89 -16.06 6.20 6.18
N ASP A 90 -16.15 4.93 5.76
CA ASP A 90 -16.96 3.90 6.40
C ASP A 90 -16.47 2.51 6.01
N ASN A 91 -16.76 1.50 6.82
CA ASN A 91 -16.46 0.10 6.51
C ASN A 91 -17.42 -0.51 5.48
N HIS A 92 -18.61 0.04 5.32
CA HIS A 92 -19.58 -0.42 4.33
C HIS A 92 -19.23 0.15 2.96
N ILE A 93 -18.50 -0.63 2.17
CA ILE A 93 -18.14 -0.28 0.80
C ILE A 93 -19.36 -0.50 -0.09
N THR A 94 -19.70 0.48 -0.90
CA THR A 94 -20.80 0.41 -1.86
C THR A 94 -20.33 0.20 -3.29
N ASP A 95 -19.19 0.80 -3.65
CA ASP A 95 -18.61 0.67 -4.98
C ASP A 95 -17.11 0.96 -5.00
N ILE A 96 -16.42 0.44 -6.00
CA ILE A 96 -15.03 0.75 -6.31
C ILE A 96 -14.93 1.00 -7.81
N HIS A 97 -14.30 2.10 -8.18
CA HIS A 97 -14.17 2.49 -9.58
C HIS A 97 -12.75 2.97 -9.91
N ARG A 98 -12.19 2.46 -11.00
CA ARG A 98 -10.96 2.96 -11.58
C ARG A 98 -11.30 3.92 -12.72
N ASP A 99 -10.86 5.18 -12.60
CA ASP A 99 -11.13 6.19 -13.60
C ASP A 99 -10.15 6.13 -14.79
N SER A 100 -10.37 6.98 -15.79
CA SER A 100 -9.53 7.07 -17.00
C SER A 100 -8.08 7.49 -16.73
N HIS A 101 -7.79 8.05 -15.56
CA HIS A 101 -6.44 8.40 -15.08
C HIS A 101 -5.81 7.33 -14.21
N ASN A 102 -6.41 6.13 -14.17
CA ASN A 102 -5.99 5.00 -13.34
C ASN A 102 -6.05 5.28 -11.82
N ARG A 103 -6.87 6.23 -11.40
CA ARG A 103 -7.13 6.49 -9.99
C ARG A 103 -8.24 5.59 -9.49
N LEU A 104 -8.08 5.06 -8.29
CA LEU A 104 -9.06 4.19 -7.66
C LEU A 104 -9.94 4.99 -6.69
N TRP A 105 -11.23 5.03 -6.98
CA TRP A 105 -12.24 5.65 -6.15
C TRP A 105 -12.97 4.58 -5.34
N VAL A 106 -13.14 4.84 -4.06
CA VAL A 106 -13.85 3.95 -3.15
C VAL A 106 -15.05 4.69 -2.57
N ALA A 107 -16.24 4.20 -2.87
CA ALA A 107 -17.48 4.73 -2.33
C ALA A 107 -17.93 3.90 -1.12
N THR A 108 -18.39 4.59 -0.10
CA THR A 108 -18.95 4.01 1.11
C THR A 108 -20.33 4.62 1.41
N VAL A 109 -21.03 4.08 2.38
CA VAL A 109 -22.32 4.68 2.81
C VAL A 109 -22.17 6.09 3.41
N ASN A 110 -20.98 6.47 3.87
CA ASN A 110 -20.69 7.76 4.49
C ASN A 110 -19.73 8.66 3.67
N GLY A 111 -19.56 8.39 2.40
CA GLY A 111 -18.75 9.24 1.53
C GLY A 111 -17.86 8.47 0.59
N VAL A 112 -17.08 9.22 -0.19
CA VAL A 112 -16.18 8.70 -1.22
C VAL A 112 -14.78 9.15 -0.92
N CYS A 113 -13.82 8.25 -1.08
CA CYS A 113 -12.41 8.58 -1.01
C CYS A 113 -11.65 8.19 -2.28
N LEU A 114 -10.57 8.92 -2.55
CA LEU A 114 -9.60 8.57 -3.58
C LEU A 114 -8.45 7.79 -2.94
N TYR A 115 -8.28 6.56 -3.37
CA TYR A 115 -7.15 5.76 -2.91
C TYR A 115 -5.87 6.17 -3.68
N GLN A 116 -4.92 6.72 -2.97
CA GLN A 116 -3.58 7.01 -3.50
C GLN A 116 -2.54 6.21 -2.72
N ALA A 117 -2.14 5.09 -3.27
CA ALA A 117 -1.07 4.21 -2.82
C ALA A 117 -1.17 3.73 -1.35
N ILE A 118 -1.43 4.58 -0.38
CA ILE A 118 -1.45 4.23 1.04
C ILE A 118 -2.43 5.12 1.84
N SER A 119 -2.96 6.17 1.27
CA SER A 119 -3.90 7.07 1.95
C SER A 119 -5.11 7.38 1.09
N CYS A 120 -6.29 7.25 1.66
CA CYS A 120 -7.46 7.88 1.10
C CYS A 120 -7.35 9.38 1.38
N ASN A 121 -7.06 10.17 0.36
CA ASN A 121 -7.15 11.63 0.45
C ASN A 121 -8.60 12.02 0.14
N HIS A 122 -9.17 12.72 1.06
CA HIS A 122 -10.52 13.28 0.94
C HIS A 122 -10.56 14.38 -0.07
#